data_01f1eba6655bf7d1cd353d0a94f8ff33
#
_entry.id   01f1eba6655bf7d1cd353d0a94f8ff33
#
_cell.length_a   1.000
_cell.length_b   1.000
_cell.length_c   1.000
_cell.angle_alpha   90.00
_cell.angle_beta   90.00
_cell.angle_gamma   90.00
#
_symmetry.space_group_name_H-M   'P 1'
#
loop_
_entity.id
_entity.type
_entity.pdbx_description
1 polymer ?
#
loop_
_entity_poly.entity_id
_entity_poly.type
_entity_poly.pdbx_seq_one_letter_code
_entity_poly.pdbx_strand_id
1 'polypeptide(L)'
;MNLLLCIKRPFIWLSRFRYRCGYGVHSPFAFSLITDVIYEKMPYYAYSSLKKEQKKMIRERGWTKGSQKVNRFLFRLVNKVQPDTIIEVGRPSSTTLYLQSAKPSASYLFASDLSELFLDADTSVDFLYLNDYRNPDLLEEAFRVCAHRTTPKSVFVVHGICYSKAVSYTHLTLPTILR
;
A
#
# COMPACT_ATOMS: atom_id res chain seq x y z
N MET A 1 -17.36 -22.27 -4.79
CA MET A 1 -17.77 -20.85 -5.00
C MET A 1 -19.27 -20.78 -4.77
N ASN A 2 -19.74 -20.14 -3.69
CA ASN A 2 -21.15 -20.18 -3.27
C ASN A 2 -22.04 -19.41 -4.27
N LEU A 3 -22.92 -20.14 -4.97
CA LEU A 3 -23.90 -19.61 -5.92
C LEU A 3 -24.74 -18.46 -5.33
N LEU A 4 -25.09 -18.56 -4.05
CA LEU A 4 -25.80 -17.54 -3.28
C LEU A 4 -25.03 -16.20 -3.20
N LEU A 5 -23.69 -16.23 -3.16
CA LEU A 5 -22.87 -15.01 -3.19
C LEU A 5 -22.87 -14.33 -4.57
N CYS A 6 -22.97 -15.11 -5.65
CA CYS A 6 -23.06 -14.55 -6.99
C CYS A 6 -24.38 -13.82 -7.22
N ILE A 7 -25.47 -14.35 -6.66
CA ILE A 7 -26.81 -13.72 -6.76
C ILE A 7 -26.90 -12.48 -5.88
N LYS A 8 -26.27 -12.47 -4.70
CA LYS A 8 -26.28 -11.32 -3.78
C LYS A 8 -25.39 -10.15 -4.24
N ARG A 9 -24.35 -10.43 -5.02
CA ARG A 9 -23.38 -9.41 -5.48
C ARG A 9 -24.02 -8.21 -6.20
N PRO A 10 -24.93 -8.37 -7.18
CA PRO A 10 -25.55 -7.23 -7.85
C PRO A 10 -26.41 -6.38 -6.90
N PHE A 11 -27.12 -6.99 -5.95
CA PHE A 11 -27.90 -6.27 -4.95
C PHE A 11 -27.03 -5.49 -3.97
N ILE A 12 -25.93 -6.08 -3.52
CA ILE A 12 -24.92 -5.39 -2.67
C ILE A 12 -24.29 -4.25 -3.47
N TRP A 13 -23.99 -4.45 -4.76
CA TRP A 13 -23.45 -3.41 -5.62
C TRP A 13 -24.43 -2.25 -5.79
N LEU A 14 -25.71 -2.54 -6.05
CA LEU A 14 -26.77 -1.55 -6.21
C LEU A 14 -26.99 -0.76 -4.91
N SER A 15 -27.05 -1.41 -3.76
CA SER A 15 -27.21 -0.74 -2.48
C SER A 15 -26.01 0.17 -2.12
N ARG A 16 -24.80 -0.21 -2.55
CA ARG A 16 -23.57 0.56 -2.35
C ARG A 16 -23.34 1.63 -3.42
N PHE A 17 -24.09 1.61 -4.50
CA PHE A 17 -23.92 2.57 -5.61
C PHE A 17 -24.05 4.03 -5.14
N ARG A 18 -24.94 4.27 -4.21
CA ARG A 18 -25.19 5.57 -3.59
C ARG A 18 -23.98 6.12 -2.82
N TYR A 19 -23.14 5.24 -2.27
CA TYR A 19 -21.99 5.60 -1.42
C TYR A 19 -20.65 5.58 -2.18
N ARG A 20 -20.69 5.68 -3.51
CA ARG A 20 -19.49 5.69 -4.33
C ARG A 20 -18.88 7.09 -4.43
N CYS A 21 -17.61 7.13 -4.83
CA CYS A 21 -16.88 8.37 -5.10
C CYS A 21 -16.82 9.35 -3.92
N GLY A 22 -16.79 8.83 -2.69
CA GLY A 22 -16.65 9.68 -1.49
C GLY A 22 -17.95 10.28 -0.98
N TYR A 23 -19.11 9.90 -1.52
CA TYR A 23 -20.39 10.40 -1.01
C TYR A 23 -20.57 10.01 0.48
N GLY A 24 -20.87 11.01 1.33
CA GLY A 24 -21.05 10.82 2.77
C GLY A 24 -19.73 10.70 3.56
N VAL A 25 -18.57 10.94 2.94
CA VAL A 25 -17.28 10.98 3.64
C VAL A 25 -17.01 12.41 4.11
N HIS A 26 -16.96 12.59 5.43
CA HIS A 26 -16.77 13.91 6.06
C HIS A 26 -15.30 14.28 6.28
N SER A 27 -14.39 13.31 6.31
CA SER A 27 -12.96 13.57 6.43
C SER A 27 -12.39 14.12 5.12
N PRO A 28 -11.80 15.33 5.08
CA PRO A 28 -11.18 15.88 3.85
C PRO A 28 -10.06 14.98 3.31
N PHE A 29 -9.27 14.39 4.20
CA PHE A 29 -8.22 13.43 3.82
C PHE A 29 -8.81 12.18 3.17
N ALA A 30 -9.80 11.55 3.81
CA ALA A 30 -10.43 10.35 3.27
C ALA A 30 -11.15 10.65 1.95
N PHE A 31 -11.81 11.79 1.82
CA PHE A 31 -12.43 12.21 0.57
C PHE A 31 -11.40 12.36 -0.55
N SER A 32 -10.30 13.08 -0.31
CA SER A 32 -9.25 13.25 -1.33
C SER A 32 -8.55 11.93 -1.66
N LEU A 33 -8.36 11.03 -0.69
CA LEU A 33 -7.83 9.69 -0.95
C LEU A 33 -8.75 8.88 -1.89
N ILE A 34 -10.05 8.97 -1.68
CA ILE A 34 -11.03 8.28 -2.51
C ILE A 34 -11.06 8.86 -3.91
N THR A 35 -11.14 10.18 -4.05
CA THR A 35 -11.28 10.85 -5.36
C THR A 35 -10.00 10.83 -6.17
N ASP A 36 -8.88 11.22 -5.56
CA ASP A 36 -7.63 11.48 -6.28
C ASP A 36 -6.72 10.23 -6.40
N VAL A 37 -6.94 9.20 -5.55
CA VAL A 37 -6.12 7.99 -5.56
C VAL A 37 -6.90 6.75 -5.98
N ILE A 38 -8.06 6.47 -5.34
CA ILE A 38 -8.80 5.23 -5.59
C ILE A 38 -9.57 5.30 -6.91
N TYR A 39 -10.33 6.38 -7.12
CA TYR A 39 -11.15 6.57 -8.32
C TYR A 39 -10.43 7.29 -9.46
N GLU A 40 -9.19 7.70 -9.29
CA GLU A 40 -8.39 8.31 -10.34
C GLU A 40 -8.22 7.35 -11.53
N LYS A 41 -8.66 7.79 -12.70
CA LYS A 41 -8.64 7.01 -13.93
C LYS A 41 -7.62 7.51 -14.95
N MET A 42 -7.08 8.72 -14.76
CA MET A 42 -6.16 9.31 -15.70
C MET A 42 -4.88 8.47 -15.82
N PRO A 43 -4.42 8.21 -17.03
CA PRO A 43 -3.16 7.50 -17.24
C PRO A 43 -1.99 8.44 -16.96
N TYR A 44 -1.08 8.00 -16.10
CA TYR A 44 0.21 8.68 -15.93
C TYR A 44 1.19 8.24 -17.03
N TYR A 45 1.99 9.18 -17.54
CA TYR A 45 3.01 8.90 -18.57
C TYR A 45 3.97 7.79 -18.15
N ALA A 46 4.32 7.72 -16.87
CA ALA A 46 5.21 6.70 -16.33
C ALA A 46 4.67 5.26 -16.47
N TYR A 47 3.37 5.05 -16.58
CA TYR A 47 2.81 3.68 -16.56
C TYR A 47 3.25 2.81 -17.73
N SER A 48 3.49 3.39 -18.90
CA SER A 48 3.91 2.65 -20.09
C SER A 48 5.36 2.15 -19.97
N SER A 49 6.25 2.99 -19.47
CA SER A 49 7.65 2.65 -19.23
C SER A 49 7.79 1.66 -18.08
N LEU A 50 7.11 1.93 -16.95
CA LEU A 50 7.09 1.05 -15.78
C LEU A 50 6.58 -0.36 -16.11
N LYS A 51 5.59 -0.49 -16.98
CA LYS A 51 5.10 -1.80 -17.42
C LYS A 51 6.14 -2.58 -18.23
N LYS A 52 6.94 -1.89 -19.04
CA LYS A 52 8.04 -2.52 -19.81
C LYS A 52 9.14 -2.97 -18.86
N GLU A 53 9.54 -2.09 -17.96
CA GLU A 53 10.58 -2.38 -16.96
C GLU A 53 10.16 -3.50 -15.99
N GLN A 54 8.91 -3.50 -15.54
CA GLN A 54 8.33 -4.59 -14.76
C GLN A 54 8.52 -5.95 -15.43
N LYS A 55 8.22 -6.05 -16.73
CA LYS A 55 8.40 -7.30 -17.48
C LYS A 55 9.87 -7.72 -17.54
N LYS A 56 10.78 -6.76 -17.68
CA LYS A 56 12.22 -6.99 -17.68
C LYS A 56 12.69 -7.52 -16.33
N MET A 57 12.33 -6.85 -15.23
CA MET A 57 12.74 -7.25 -13.87
C MET A 57 12.19 -8.63 -13.46
N ILE A 58 10.95 -8.95 -13.81
CA ILE A 58 10.38 -10.28 -13.56
C ILE A 58 11.18 -11.36 -14.29
N ARG A 59 11.58 -11.11 -15.54
CA ARG A 59 12.34 -12.08 -16.34
C ARG A 59 13.80 -12.22 -15.89
N GLU A 60 14.46 -11.12 -15.56
CA GLU A 60 15.90 -11.09 -15.27
C GLU A 60 16.21 -11.37 -13.80
N ARG A 61 15.39 -10.86 -12.88
CA ARG A 61 15.61 -10.96 -11.42
C ARG A 61 14.67 -11.92 -10.71
N GLY A 62 13.74 -12.55 -11.41
CA GLY A 62 12.75 -13.44 -10.80
C GLY A 62 11.81 -12.75 -9.80
N TRP A 63 11.63 -11.43 -9.90
CA TRP A 63 10.75 -10.70 -9.01
C TRP A 63 9.30 -11.17 -9.13
N THR A 64 8.58 -11.16 -8.01
CA THR A 64 7.16 -11.51 -8.03
C THR A 64 6.36 -10.44 -8.77
N LYS A 65 5.39 -10.89 -9.55
CA LYS A 65 4.51 -10.00 -10.30
C LYS A 65 3.45 -9.39 -9.36
N GLY A 66 3.57 -8.12 -9.05
CA GLY A 66 2.52 -7.37 -8.36
C GLY A 66 1.27 -7.15 -9.21
N SER A 67 0.12 -6.99 -8.56
CA SER A 67 -1.11 -6.63 -9.24
C SER A 67 -1.00 -5.21 -9.84
N GLN A 68 -1.36 -5.06 -11.11
CA GLN A 68 -1.35 -3.75 -11.79
C GLN A 68 -2.23 -2.71 -11.09
N LYS A 69 -3.34 -3.15 -10.50
CA LYS A 69 -4.24 -2.26 -9.74
C LYS A 69 -3.55 -1.75 -8.47
N VAL A 70 -2.87 -2.64 -7.74
CA VAL A 70 -2.13 -2.28 -6.53
C VAL A 70 -0.94 -1.39 -6.88
N ASN A 71 -0.17 -1.74 -7.90
CA ASN A 71 0.98 -0.95 -8.34
C ASN A 71 0.60 0.48 -8.69
N ARG A 72 -0.46 0.66 -9.50
CA ARG A 72 -0.96 1.99 -9.86
C ARG A 72 -1.55 2.75 -8.67
N PHE A 73 -2.23 2.04 -7.77
CA PHE A 73 -2.73 2.62 -6.53
C PHE A 73 -1.59 3.18 -5.69
N LEU A 74 -0.55 2.38 -5.44
CA LEU A 74 0.61 2.79 -4.65
C LEU A 74 1.37 3.94 -5.31
N PHE A 75 1.56 3.91 -6.63
CA PHE A 75 2.14 5.03 -7.37
C PHE A 75 1.39 6.34 -7.12
N ARG A 76 0.05 6.31 -7.27
CA ARG A 76 -0.78 7.51 -7.03
C ARG A 76 -0.76 7.95 -5.57
N LEU A 77 -0.76 6.99 -4.63
CA LEU A 77 -0.72 7.27 -3.22
C LEU A 77 0.58 7.97 -2.81
N VAL A 78 1.74 7.43 -3.24
CA VAL A 78 3.05 8.07 -3.00
C VAL A 78 3.11 9.44 -3.66
N ASN A 79 2.61 9.56 -4.90
CA ASN A 79 2.55 10.84 -5.60
C ASN A 79 1.64 11.86 -4.90
N LYS A 80 0.58 11.42 -4.21
CA LYS A 80 -0.31 12.29 -3.42
C LYS A 80 0.31 12.69 -2.09
N VAL A 81 0.93 11.75 -1.38
CA VAL A 81 1.50 11.95 -0.03
C VAL A 81 2.83 12.70 -0.07
N GLN A 82 3.61 12.50 -1.15
CA GLN A 82 4.94 13.09 -1.33
C GLN A 82 5.90 12.81 -0.15
N PRO A 83 6.07 11.55 0.28
CA PRO A 83 6.90 11.19 1.42
C PRO A 83 8.38 11.46 1.14
N ASP A 84 9.14 11.85 2.15
CA ASP A 84 10.59 11.99 2.03
C ASP A 84 11.31 10.65 2.28
N THR A 85 10.70 9.78 3.08
CA THR A 85 11.21 8.44 3.36
C THR A 85 10.17 7.39 3.01
N ILE A 86 10.56 6.41 2.19
CA ILE A 86 9.75 5.25 1.80
C ILE A 86 10.44 4.00 2.30
N ILE A 87 9.73 3.20 3.08
CA ILE A 87 10.20 1.89 3.55
C ILE A 87 9.29 0.81 2.96
N GLU A 88 9.89 -0.15 2.28
CA GLU A 88 9.21 -1.36 1.81
C GLU A 88 9.75 -2.57 2.56
N VAL A 89 8.89 -3.33 3.22
CA VAL A 89 9.26 -4.55 3.94
C VAL A 89 8.55 -5.74 3.34
N GLY A 90 9.32 -6.79 3.06
CA GLY A 90 8.81 -8.06 2.55
C GLY A 90 9.54 -8.57 1.33
N ARG A 91 8.84 -9.27 0.44
CA ARG A 91 9.47 -9.91 -0.72
C ARG A 91 9.69 -8.94 -1.87
N PRO A 92 10.85 -9.03 -2.55
CA PRO A 92 11.10 -8.24 -3.75
C PRO A 92 10.00 -8.46 -4.79
N SER A 93 9.40 -7.38 -5.21
CA SER A 93 8.30 -7.43 -6.17
C SER A 93 8.37 -6.29 -7.17
N SER A 94 7.64 -6.43 -8.26
CA SER A 94 7.55 -5.38 -9.25
C SER A 94 6.87 -4.09 -8.73
N THR A 95 6.32 -4.11 -7.54
CA THR A 95 5.72 -2.95 -6.86
C THR A 95 6.77 -1.90 -6.51
N THR A 96 7.97 -2.35 -6.14
CA THR A 96 9.15 -1.51 -5.86
C THR A 96 9.40 -0.45 -6.92
N LEU A 97 9.30 -0.83 -8.21
CA LEU A 97 9.49 0.10 -9.31
C LEU A 97 8.49 1.26 -9.28
N TYR A 98 7.25 0.96 -8.93
CA TYR A 98 6.19 1.97 -8.88
C TYR A 98 6.35 2.90 -7.69
N LEU A 99 6.80 2.39 -6.53
CA LEU A 99 7.09 3.20 -5.35
C LEU A 99 8.23 4.17 -5.62
N GLN A 100 9.35 3.67 -6.13
CA GLN A 100 10.53 4.48 -6.44
C GLN A 100 10.27 5.53 -7.53
N SER A 101 9.51 5.15 -8.57
CA SER A 101 9.23 6.06 -9.68
C SER A 101 8.20 7.14 -9.35
N ALA A 102 7.40 6.97 -8.31
CA ALA A 102 6.40 7.95 -7.90
C ALA A 102 7.04 9.20 -7.29
N LYS A 103 8.14 9.03 -6.54
CA LYS A 103 8.93 10.13 -5.99
C LYS A 103 10.41 9.75 -6.01
N PRO A 104 11.14 9.99 -7.12
CA PRO A 104 12.53 9.59 -7.24
C PRO A 104 13.50 10.28 -6.27
N SER A 105 13.10 11.42 -5.71
CA SER A 105 13.88 12.17 -4.71
C SER A 105 13.74 11.64 -3.29
N ALA A 106 12.79 10.71 -3.03
CA ALA A 106 12.60 10.13 -1.71
C ALA A 106 13.74 9.16 -1.37
N SER A 107 14.13 9.15 -0.09
CA SER A 107 14.99 8.10 0.46
C SER A 107 14.21 6.79 0.48
N TYR A 108 14.71 5.76 -0.20
CA TYR A 108 14.06 4.48 -0.32
C TYR A 108 14.85 3.38 0.36
N LEU A 109 14.23 2.69 1.29
CA LEU A 109 14.79 1.53 1.99
C LEU A 109 13.93 0.30 1.72
N PHE A 110 14.60 -0.78 1.32
CA PHE A 110 13.97 -2.09 1.17
C PHE A 110 14.56 -3.05 2.21
N ALA A 111 13.71 -3.77 2.92
CA ALA A 111 14.10 -4.80 3.86
C ALA A 111 13.31 -6.10 3.59
N SER A 112 14.02 -7.19 3.32
CA SER A 112 13.42 -8.52 3.21
C SER A 112 13.33 -9.22 4.57
N ASP A 113 14.12 -8.76 5.53
CA ASP A 113 14.19 -9.23 6.91
C ASP A 113 14.34 -8.04 7.86
N LEU A 114 14.00 -8.23 9.13
CA LEU A 114 14.16 -7.23 10.19
C LEU A 114 15.63 -6.83 10.41
N SER A 115 16.57 -7.76 10.20
CA SER A 115 18.00 -7.47 10.30
C SER A 115 18.47 -6.44 9.27
N GLU A 116 17.74 -6.26 8.17
CA GLU A 116 18.02 -5.29 7.13
C GLU A 116 17.34 -3.93 7.40
N LEU A 117 16.41 -3.87 8.35
CA LEU A 117 15.69 -2.66 8.72
C LEU A 117 16.50 -1.79 9.68
N PHE A 118 17.61 -1.23 9.19
CA PHE A 118 18.40 -0.28 9.95
C PHE A 118 17.84 1.14 9.76
N LEU A 119 17.29 1.69 10.84
CA LEU A 119 16.82 3.07 10.87
C LEU A 119 17.68 3.85 11.87
N ASP A 120 18.30 4.91 11.39
CA ASP A 120 18.95 5.87 12.26
C ASP A 120 17.96 6.47 13.25
N ALA A 121 18.44 6.89 14.43
CA ALA A 121 17.57 7.39 15.49
C ALA A 121 16.67 8.54 15.04
N ASP A 122 17.17 9.38 14.15
CA ASP A 122 16.50 10.59 13.65
C ASP A 122 15.68 10.36 12.37
N THR A 123 15.66 9.12 11.83
CA THR A 123 14.92 8.84 10.59
C THR A 123 13.43 8.78 10.87
N SER A 124 12.67 9.72 10.30
CA SER A 124 11.21 9.67 10.28
C SER A 124 10.72 8.70 9.18
N VAL A 125 9.63 8.01 9.47
CA VAL A 125 8.99 7.07 8.53
C VAL A 125 7.74 7.73 7.97
N ASP A 126 7.82 8.23 6.74
CA ASP A 126 6.68 8.90 6.11
C ASP A 126 5.79 7.93 5.34
N PHE A 127 6.38 6.89 4.74
CA PHE A 127 5.62 5.91 4.00
C PHE A 127 6.15 4.50 4.28
N LEU A 128 5.29 3.62 4.82
CA LEU A 128 5.61 2.22 5.07
C LEU A 128 4.72 1.33 4.21
N TYR A 129 5.32 0.45 3.43
CA TYR A 129 4.62 -0.56 2.66
C TYR A 129 5.02 -1.97 3.10
N LEU A 130 4.09 -2.71 3.68
CA LEU A 130 4.28 -4.07 4.15
C LEU A 130 3.72 -5.06 3.11
N ASN A 131 4.58 -5.86 2.49
CA ASN A 131 4.28 -6.66 1.30
C ASN A 131 4.50 -8.17 1.47
N ASP A 132 4.56 -8.69 2.69
CA ASP A 132 4.65 -10.14 2.89
C ASP A 132 3.59 -10.69 3.87
N TYR A 133 2.36 -10.82 3.38
CA TYR A 133 1.26 -11.42 4.17
C TYR A 133 1.49 -12.88 4.59
N ARG A 134 2.54 -13.54 4.09
CA ARG A 134 2.91 -14.92 4.46
C ARG A 134 3.77 -14.98 5.71
N ASN A 135 4.37 -13.87 6.07
CA ASN A 135 5.17 -13.74 7.28
C ASN A 135 4.55 -12.65 8.18
N PRO A 136 3.50 -12.97 8.96
CA PRO A 136 2.82 -12.00 9.81
C PRO A 136 3.72 -11.45 10.91
N ASP A 137 4.65 -12.24 11.43
CA ASP A 137 5.55 -11.83 12.52
C ASP A 137 6.51 -10.73 12.04
N LEU A 138 7.04 -10.88 10.82
CA LEU A 138 7.86 -9.84 10.18
C LEU A 138 7.07 -8.54 10.02
N LEU A 139 5.80 -8.64 9.58
CA LEU A 139 4.97 -7.46 9.37
C LEU A 139 4.63 -6.75 10.68
N GLU A 140 4.33 -7.51 11.73
CA GLU A 140 4.01 -6.96 13.05
C GLU A 140 5.22 -6.24 13.64
N GLU A 141 6.39 -6.87 13.60
CA GLU A 141 7.62 -6.28 14.12
C GLU A 141 8.05 -5.04 13.33
N ALA A 142 8.01 -5.11 11.99
CA ALA A 142 8.31 -3.96 11.14
C ALA A 142 7.35 -2.80 11.40
N PHE A 143 6.06 -3.10 11.59
CA PHE A 143 5.08 -2.09 11.96
C PHE A 143 5.42 -1.46 13.32
N ARG A 144 5.74 -2.26 14.33
CA ARG A 144 6.09 -1.80 15.66
C ARG A 144 7.31 -0.88 15.65
N VAL A 145 8.37 -1.28 14.96
CA VAL A 145 9.60 -0.47 14.82
C VAL A 145 9.32 0.87 14.14
N CYS A 146 8.52 0.87 13.08
CA CYS A 146 8.22 2.06 12.31
C CYS A 146 7.17 2.98 13.00
N ALA A 147 6.25 2.41 13.80
CA ALA A 147 5.16 3.17 14.42
C ALA A 147 5.65 4.23 15.43
N HIS A 148 6.79 4.00 16.06
CA HIS A 148 7.39 4.96 16.98
C HIS A 148 8.11 6.14 16.31
N ARG A 149 8.23 6.09 14.97
CA ARG A 149 8.98 7.06 14.16
C ARG A 149 8.10 7.80 13.15
N THR A 150 6.79 7.81 13.40
CA THR A 150 5.81 8.44 12.51
C THR A 150 5.73 9.94 12.68
N THR A 151 5.42 10.59 11.59
CA THR A 151 4.98 11.99 11.54
C THR A 151 3.45 12.06 11.39
N PRO A 152 2.81 13.20 11.61
CA PRO A 152 1.36 13.35 11.37
C PRO A 152 0.92 13.08 9.91
N LYS A 153 1.88 13.05 8.97
CA LYS A 153 1.63 12.78 7.55
C LYS A 153 1.96 11.36 7.14
N SER A 154 2.46 10.53 8.06
CA SER A 154 2.87 9.16 7.75
C SER A 154 1.70 8.31 7.28
N VAL A 155 1.95 7.50 6.26
CA VAL A 155 0.98 6.58 5.67
C VAL A 155 1.52 5.16 5.68
N PHE A 156 0.79 4.26 6.32
CA PHE A 156 1.14 2.84 6.38
C PHE A 156 0.18 2.03 5.52
N VAL A 157 0.72 1.21 4.65
CA VAL A 157 -0.03 0.36 3.73
C VAL A 157 0.34 -1.10 3.94
N VAL A 158 -0.63 -1.92 4.28
CA VAL A 158 -0.45 -3.37 4.47
C VAL A 158 -1.14 -4.12 3.33
N HIS A 159 -0.37 -4.92 2.60
CA HIS A 159 -0.88 -5.72 1.50
C HIS A 159 -1.30 -7.11 1.97
N GLY A 160 -2.45 -7.58 1.49
CA GLY A 160 -2.86 -8.97 1.67
C GLY A 160 -3.57 -9.30 3.00
N ILE A 161 -4.08 -8.32 3.73
CA ILE A 161 -4.80 -8.50 5.00
C ILE A 161 -5.89 -9.58 4.92
N CYS A 162 -6.55 -9.72 3.78
CA CYS A 162 -7.63 -10.69 3.60
C CYS A 162 -7.16 -12.12 3.29
N TYR A 163 -5.87 -12.37 3.09
CA TYR A 163 -5.35 -13.70 2.73
C TYR A 163 -5.13 -14.60 3.94
N SER A 164 -4.97 -14.06 5.13
CA SER A 164 -4.78 -14.83 6.36
C SER A 164 -5.75 -14.39 7.43
N LYS A 165 -6.44 -15.36 8.06
CA LYS A 165 -7.25 -15.08 9.24
C LYS A 165 -6.40 -14.55 10.39
N ALA A 166 -5.16 -15.00 10.52
CA ALA A 166 -4.22 -14.51 11.52
C ALA A 166 -3.95 -13.01 11.33
N VAL A 167 -3.69 -12.55 10.11
CA VAL A 167 -3.49 -11.11 9.81
C VAL A 167 -4.79 -10.31 9.97
N SER A 168 -5.95 -10.93 9.75
CA SER A 168 -7.25 -10.28 9.94
C SER A 168 -7.63 -10.12 11.42
N TYR A 169 -7.14 -11.00 12.30
CA TYR A 169 -7.43 -10.99 13.74
C TYR A 169 -6.30 -10.44 14.59
N THR A 170 -5.04 -10.54 14.17
CA THR A 170 -3.92 -9.92 14.86
C THR A 170 -3.92 -8.42 14.63
N HIS A 171 -4.69 -7.72 15.42
CA HIS A 171 -4.36 -6.44 16.03
C HIS A 171 -3.95 -5.27 15.12
N LEU A 172 -4.55 -5.15 13.95
CA LEU A 172 -4.77 -3.82 13.41
C LEU A 172 -5.93 -3.11 14.15
N THR A 173 -6.12 -3.41 15.42
CA THR A 173 -6.60 -2.39 16.35
C THR A 173 -5.46 -1.40 16.49
N LEU A 174 -5.25 -0.62 15.42
CA LEU A 174 -4.60 0.65 15.55
C LEU A 174 -5.25 1.31 16.76
N PRO A 175 -4.50 1.66 17.81
CA PRO A 175 -5.04 2.59 18.78
C PRO A 175 -5.43 3.79 17.94
N THR A 176 -6.72 4.02 17.81
CA THR A 176 -7.26 5.23 17.22
C THR A 176 -6.89 6.32 18.20
N ILE A 177 -5.64 6.77 18.15
CA ILE A 177 -5.25 8.01 18.80
C ILE A 177 -5.77 9.11 17.88
N LEU A 178 -7.10 9.26 17.96
CA LEU A 178 -7.73 10.50 17.61
C LEU A 178 -7.41 11.49 18.73
N ARG A 179 -6.46 12.33 18.50
CA ARG A 179 -6.39 13.65 19.13
C ARG A 179 -6.33 14.69 18.06
#